data_92582e38b440ea9d8fc9154360b1daf9
#
_entry.id   92582e38b440ea9d8fc9154360b1daf9
#
_cell.length_a   1.000
_cell.length_b   1.000
_cell.length_c   1.000
_cell.angle_alpha   90.00
_cell.angle_beta   90.00
_cell.angle_gamma   90.00
#
_symmetry.space_group_name_H-M   'P 1'
#
loop_
_entity.id
_entity.type
_entity.pdbx_description
1 polymer ?
#
loop_
_entity_poly.entity_id
_entity_poly.type
_entity_poly.pdbx_seq_one_letter_code
_entity_poly.pdbx_strand_id
1 'polypeptide(L)'
;MWQFEGYGYVPSGTSGVSVMQIHNEEGAAHSTVLMLHVYDGVLRFYSGAAIEPDIYDRWFRLNVMHDVGASTVAVYVDGEHKFSTRVTPSESYYFKFGVYMQHHDRSSCMESRWTNVTLYTKH
;
A
#
# COMPACT_ATOMS: atom_id res chain seq x y z
N MET A 1 12.74 0.86 12.36
CA MET A 1 11.36 1.07 11.82
C MET A 1 11.39 1.99 10.61
N TRP A 2 10.65 1.65 9.60
CA TRP A 2 10.47 2.46 8.40
C TRP A 2 9.04 2.96 8.34
N GLN A 3 8.85 4.18 7.83
CA GLN A 3 7.52 4.74 7.65
C GLN A 3 7.42 5.39 6.28
N PHE A 4 6.38 5.01 5.54
CA PHE A 4 5.95 5.70 4.32
C PHE A 4 4.79 6.61 4.69
N GLU A 5 4.87 7.85 4.24
CA GLU A 5 3.76 8.78 4.37
C GLU A 5 3.56 9.50 3.05
N GLY A 6 2.33 9.59 2.59
CA GLY A 6 2.02 10.31 1.36
C GLY A 6 0.53 10.55 1.24
N TYR A 7 0.19 11.50 0.39
CA TYR A 7 -1.20 11.76 0.03
C TYR A 7 -1.48 11.12 -1.31
N GLY A 8 -2.48 10.25 -1.34
CA GLY A 8 -2.88 9.53 -2.54
C GLY A 8 -4.26 9.97 -3.01
N TYR A 9 -4.49 9.80 -4.31
CA TYR A 9 -5.78 10.08 -4.94
C TYR A 9 -6.02 9.02 -6.00
N VAL A 10 -7.17 8.38 -5.94
CA VAL A 10 -7.57 7.36 -6.91
C VAL A 10 -8.90 7.78 -7.52
N PRO A 11 -8.94 8.11 -8.82
CA PRO A 11 -10.20 8.48 -9.46
C PRO A 11 -11.13 7.28 -9.57
N SER A 12 -12.43 7.56 -9.58
CA SER A 12 -13.43 6.54 -9.84
C SER A 12 -13.18 5.91 -11.22
N GLY A 13 -13.47 4.63 -11.34
CA GLY A 13 -13.17 3.86 -12.56
C GLY A 13 -11.85 3.11 -12.50
N THR A 14 -10.96 3.42 -11.54
CA THR A 14 -9.73 2.65 -11.34
C THR A 14 -10.04 1.47 -10.40
N SER A 15 -9.78 0.26 -10.89
CA SER A 15 -9.99 -0.96 -10.10
C SER A 15 -9.08 -2.08 -10.59
N GLY A 16 -8.81 -3.05 -9.71
CA GLY A 16 -7.95 -4.17 -10.06
C GLY A 16 -6.47 -3.81 -10.11
N VAL A 17 -6.04 -2.86 -9.30
CA VAL A 17 -4.66 -2.36 -9.29
C VAL A 17 -4.09 -2.33 -7.89
N SER A 18 -2.78 -2.42 -7.82
CA SER A 18 -2.01 -2.15 -6.62
C SER A 18 -1.54 -0.71 -6.68
N VAL A 19 -1.72 0.04 -5.60
CA VAL A 19 -1.33 1.46 -5.57
C VAL A 19 -0.14 1.73 -4.66
N MET A 20 0.17 0.83 -3.75
CA MET A 20 1.33 0.93 -2.88
C MET A 20 1.82 -0.46 -2.51
N GLN A 21 3.14 -0.66 -2.51
CA GLN A 21 3.74 -1.96 -2.21
C GLN A 21 4.99 -1.79 -1.37
N ILE A 22 5.27 -2.79 -0.53
CA ILE A 22 6.60 -2.98 0.07
C ILE A 22 7.15 -4.28 -0.50
N HIS A 23 8.31 -4.18 -1.11
CA HIS A 23 8.99 -5.32 -1.71
C HIS A 23 10.18 -5.78 -0.89
N ASN A 24 10.37 -7.09 -0.85
CA ASN A 24 11.56 -7.71 -0.32
C ASN A 24 12.60 -7.83 -1.44
N GLU A 25 13.80 -7.29 -1.24
CA GLU A 25 14.86 -7.32 -2.23
C GLU A 25 15.71 -8.58 -2.17
N GLU A 26 15.57 -9.37 -1.12
CA GLU A 26 16.46 -10.50 -0.89
C GLU A 26 15.93 -11.82 -1.43
N GLY A 27 16.89 -12.65 -1.87
CA GLY A 27 16.64 -14.03 -2.22
C GLY A 27 16.03 -14.25 -3.58
N ALA A 28 15.79 -15.52 -3.89
CA ALA A 28 15.16 -15.94 -5.13
C ALA A 28 13.70 -15.52 -5.20
N ALA A 29 13.13 -15.16 -4.08
CA ALA A 29 11.75 -14.69 -4.03
C ALA A 29 11.77 -13.18 -3.86
N HIS A 30 11.75 -12.45 -4.96
CA HIS A 30 11.40 -11.04 -4.93
C HIS A 30 9.93 -10.93 -4.54
N SER A 31 9.61 -11.30 -3.30
CA SER A 31 8.24 -11.35 -2.84
C SER A 31 7.80 -9.97 -2.34
N THR A 32 6.55 -9.70 -2.55
CA THR A 32 5.92 -8.51 -2.01
C THR A 32 5.56 -8.77 -0.55
N VAL A 33 5.99 -7.87 0.33
CA VAL A 33 5.70 -7.95 1.77
C VAL A 33 4.34 -7.36 2.07
N LEU A 34 4.01 -6.27 1.38
CA LEU A 34 2.71 -5.59 1.52
C LEU A 34 2.26 -5.16 0.14
N MET A 35 0.98 -5.30 -0.12
CA MET A 35 0.38 -4.83 -1.36
C MET A 35 -0.99 -4.24 -1.05
N LEU A 36 -1.16 -2.95 -1.31
CA LEU A 36 -2.44 -2.27 -1.14
C LEU A 36 -3.12 -2.16 -2.50
N HIS A 37 -4.26 -2.81 -2.61
CA HIS A 37 -5.04 -2.87 -3.84
C HIS A 37 -6.26 -1.98 -3.76
N VAL A 38 -6.77 -1.58 -4.92
CA VAL A 38 -8.08 -0.92 -5.04
C VAL A 38 -8.99 -1.81 -5.88
N TYR A 39 -10.11 -2.19 -5.31
CA TYR A 39 -11.19 -2.90 -5.99
C TYR A 39 -12.51 -2.19 -5.68
N ASP A 40 -13.16 -1.68 -6.72
CA ASP A 40 -14.49 -1.06 -6.60
C ASP A 40 -14.57 0.03 -5.53
N GLY A 41 -13.55 0.88 -5.46
CA GLY A 41 -13.51 2.01 -4.54
C GLY A 41 -13.09 1.66 -3.12
N VAL A 42 -12.63 0.44 -2.87
CA VAL A 42 -12.19 -0.01 -1.55
C VAL A 42 -10.69 -0.27 -1.58
N LEU A 43 -9.96 0.35 -0.64
CA LEU A 43 -8.55 0.03 -0.43
C LEU A 43 -8.47 -1.24 0.39
N ARG A 44 -7.69 -2.23 -0.10
CA ARG A 44 -7.61 -3.56 0.52
C ARG A 44 -6.18 -4.00 0.69
N PHE A 45 -5.97 -4.90 1.66
CA PHE A 45 -4.73 -5.66 1.80
C PHE A 45 -4.81 -6.84 0.83
N TYR A 46 -4.04 -6.81 -0.25
CA TYR A 46 -4.18 -7.71 -1.40
C TYR A 46 -5.64 -7.64 -1.90
N SER A 47 -6.27 -8.77 -2.14
CA SER A 47 -7.69 -8.82 -2.49
C SER A 47 -8.57 -9.18 -1.29
N GLY A 48 -8.00 -9.14 -0.09
CA GLY A 48 -8.65 -9.59 1.13
C GLY A 48 -9.20 -8.46 2.00
N ALA A 49 -8.60 -8.25 3.17
CA ALA A 49 -9.14 -7.34 4.18
C ALA A 49 -9.34 -5.92 3.66
N ALA A 50 -10.54 -5.37 3.87
CA ALA A 50 -10.84 -3.99 3.54
C ALA A 50 -10.14 -3.06 4.54
N ILE A 51 -9.39 -2.09 4.03
CA ILE A 51 -8.68 -1.11 4.84
C ILE A 51 -9.46 0.19 4.92
N GLU A 52 -9.91 0.70 3.77
CA GLU A 52 -10.69 1.93 3.72
C GLU A 52 -11.71 1.86 2.60
N PRO A 53 -13.02 1.97 2.90
CA PRO A 53 -14.05 2.09 1.88
C PRO A 53 -14.09 3.51 1.32
N ASP A 54 -14.79 3.70 0.20
CA ASP A 54 -15.03 5.02 -0.38
C ASP A 54 -13.76 5.82 -0.62
N ILE A 55 -12.75 5.17 -1.22
CA ILE A 55 -11.46 5.80 -1.46
C ILE A 55 -11.43 6.68 -2.71
N TYR A 56 -12.41 6.55 -3.60
CA TYR A 56 -12.44 7.26 -4.87
C TYR A 56 -12.64 8.77 -4.73
N ASP A 57 -12.03 9.49 -5.65
CA ASP A 57 -12.27 10.93 -5.90
C ASP A 57 -12.01 11.82 -4.70
N ARG A 58 -11.06 11.43 -3.84
CA ARG A 58 -10.62 12.26 -2.72
C ARG A 58 -9.15 12.01 -2.42
N TRP A 59 -8.48 13.00 -1.87
CA TRP A 59 -7.15 12.82 -1.33
C TRP A 59 -7.25 12.12 0.02
N PHE A 60 -6.40 11.14 0.25
CA PHE A 60 -6.30 10.47 1.53
C PHE A 60 -4.83 10.43 1.96
N ARG A 61 -4.59 10.56 3.26
CA ARG A 61 -3.24 10.45 3.80
C ARG A 61 -2.98 9.01 4.18
N LEU A 62 -1.99 8.42 3.54
CA LEU A 62 -1.59 7.05 3.81
C LEU A 62 -0.31 7.06 4.63
N ASN A 63 -0.32 6.35 5.76
CA ASN A 63 0.88 6.07 6.54
C ASN A 63 1.02 4.56 6.64
N VAL A 64 2.19 4.05 6.29
CA VAL A 64 2.52 2.64 6.44
C VAL A 64 3.77 2.55 7.29
N MET A 65 3.65 1.90 8.45
CA MET A 65 4.77 1.70 9.36
C MET A 65 5.23 0.26 9.26
N HIS A 66 6.51 0.07 8.94
CA HIS A 66 7.12 -1.24 8.84
C HIS A 66 8.16 -1.40 9.95
N ASP A 67 7.83 -2.21 10.94
CA ASP A 67 8.74 -2.55 12.02
C ASP A 67 9.51 -3.81 11.62
N VAL A 68 10.73 -3.62 11.15
CA VAL A 68 11.57 -4.72 10.67
C VAL A 68 11.95 -5.67 11.80
N GLY A 69 12.21 -5.12 13.00
CA GLY A 69 12.57 -5.94 14.14
C GLY A 69 11.46 -6.86 14.61
N ALA A 70 10.23 -6.38 14.58
CA ALA A 70 9.04 -7.16 14.97
C ALA A 70 8.41 -7.90 13.79
N SER A 71 8.87 -7.64 12.56
CA SER A 71 8.29 -8.19 11.32
C SER A 71 6.81 -7.90 11.22
N THR A 72 6.42 -6.64 11.43
CA THR A 72 5.02 -6.21 11.35
C THR A 72 4.89 -4.98 10.47
N VAL A 73 3.70 -4.85 9.88
CA VAL A 73 3.30 -3.66 9.12
C VAL A 73 1.98 -3.15 9.67
N ALA A 74 1.88 -1.84 9.85
CA ALA A 74 0.64 -1.18 10.25
C ALA A 74 0.28 -0.12 9.23
N VAL A 75 -1.00 -0.05 8.88
CA VAL A 75 -1.53 0.88 7.87
C VAL A 75 -2.50 1.84 8.55
N TYR A 76 -2.27 3.13 8.32
CA TYR A 76 -3.11 4.21 8.81
C TYR A 76 -3.64 5.01 7.63
N VAL A 77 -4.91 5.34 7.65
CA VAL A 77 -5.54 6.23 6.66
C VAL A 77 -6.15 7.41 7.39
N ASP A 78 -5.76 8.62 6.97
CA ASP A 78 -6.22 9.87 7.57
C ASP A 78 -6.02 9.92 9.09
N GLY A 79 -4.89 9.35 9.55
CA GLY A 79 -4.53 9.34 10.96
C GLY A 79 -5.14 8.23 11.80
N GLU A 80 -6.02 7.41 11.22
CA GLU A 80 -6.65 6.30 11.91
C GLU A 80 -5.99 4.97 11.58
N HIS A 81 -5.71 4.16 12.58
CA HIS A 81 -5.20 2.80 12.41
C HIS A 81 -6.27 1.93 11.77
N LYS A 82 -5.99 1.39 10.59
CA LYS A 82 -6.95 0.60 9.82
C LYS A 82 -6.60 -0.88 9.75
N PHE A 83 -5.31 -1.21 9.79
CA PHE A 83 -4.88 -2.58 9.55
C PHE A 83 -3.46 -2.79 10.06
N SER A 84 -3.19 -3.99 10.58
CA SER A 84 -1.82 -4.40 10.86
C SER A 84 -1.71 -5.91 10.71
N THR A 85 -0.53 -6.36 10.33
CA THR A 85 -0.28 -7.78 10.11
C THR A 85 1.20 -8.08 10.29
N ARG A 86 1.52 -9.36 10.46
CA ARG A 86 2.89 -9.84 10.40
C ARG A 86 3.29 -10.05 8.96
N VAL A 87 4.56 -9.85 8.68
CA VAL A 87 5.12 -9.98 7.34
C VAL A 87 6.36 -10.86 7.36
N THR A 88 6.77 -11.34 6.19
CA THR A 88 7.97 -12.16 6.07
C THR A 88 9.20 -11.33 6.41
N PRO A 89 10.06 -11.79 7.33
CA PRO A 89 11.30 -11.07 7.65
C PRO A 89 12.24 -11.00 6.46
N SER A 90 12.91 -9.87 6.32
CA SER A 90 13.97 -9.67 5.33
C SER A 90 14.90 -8.58 5.84
N GLU A 91 16.10 -8.50 5.29
CA GLU A 91 17.07 -7.47 5.62
C GLU A 91 16.99 -6.28 4.69
N SER A 92 16.34 -6.42 3.54
CA SER A 92 16.30 -5.37 2.54
C SER A 92 14.90 -5.20 1.97
N TYR A 93 14.39 -3.97 2.03
CA TYR A 93 13.05 -3.62 1.59
C TYR A 93 13.06 -2.33 0.79
N TYR A 94 12.08 -2.17 -0.08
CA TYR A 94 11.82 -0.88 -0.72
C TYR A 94 10.32 -0.67 -0.92
N PHE A 95 9.92 0.60 -1.01
CA PHE A 95 8.54 1.01 -1.22
C PHE A 95 8.32 1.31 -2.70
N LYS A 96 7.13 0.96 -3.20
CA LYS A 96 6.66 1.36 -4.53
C LYS A 96 5.26 1.94 -4.39
N PHE A 97 4.98 2.97 -5.16
CA PHE A 97 3.65 3.57 -5.23
C PHE A 97 3.35 3.98 -6.67
N GLY A 98 2.05 4.04 -7.02
CA GLY A 98 1.63 4.32 -8.39
C GLY A 98 0.45 3.44 -8.77
N VAL A 99 0.49 2.87 -9.97
CA VAL A 99 -0.53 1.95 -10.46
C VAL A 99 0.15 0.73 -11.05
N TYR A 100 -0.17 -0.45 -10.50
CA TYR A 100 0.37 -1.71 -10.96
C TYR A 100 -0.78 -2.67 -11.23
N MET A 101 -0.85 -3.20 -12.45
CA MET A 101 -1.96 -4.05 -12.88
C MET A 101 -1.98 -5.38 -12.14
N GLN A 102 -3.18 -5.82 -11.80
CA GLN A 102 -3.44 -7.16 -11.31
C GLN A 102 -4.07 -8.00 -12.44
N HIS A 103 -4.08 -9.31 -12.25
CA HIS A 103 -4.52 -10.21 -13.32
C HIS A 103 -6.03 -10.31 -13.49
N HIS A 104 -6.80 -9.84 -12.51
CA HIS A 104 -8.26 -9.97 -12.52
C HIS A 104 -8.93 -8.67 -12.07
N ASP A 105 -10.16 -8.47 -12.49
CA ASP A 105 -11.01 -7.34 -12.09
C ASP A 105 -10.40 -5.95 -12.33
N ARG A 106 -9.49 -5.85 -13.31
CA ARG A 106 -8.89 -4.57 -13.64
C ARG A 106 -9.82 -3.73 -14.52
N SER A 107 -9.80 -2.44 -14.29
CA SER A 107 -10.55 -1.48 -15.11
C SER A 107 -9.79 -1.15 -16.38
N SER A 108 -10.50 -0.57 -17.35
CA SER A 108 -9.90 -0.12 -18.61
C SER A 108 -9.10 1.17 -18.45
N CYS A 109 -9.37 1.93 -17.39
CA CYS A 109 -8.66 3.17 -17.08
C CYS A 109 -8.16 3.10 -15.65
N MET A 110 -6.85 3.29 -15.45
CA MET A 110 -6.20 3.09 -14.17
C MET A 110 -5.30 4.27 -13.85
N GLU A 111 -5.53 4.90 -12.71
CA GLU A 111 -4.74 6.05 -12.29
C GLU A 111 -4.64 6.10 -10.78
N SER A 112 -3.47 6.50 -10.26
CA SER A 112 -3.36 7.01 -8.91
C SER A 112 -2.44 8.23 -8.95
N ARG A 113 -2.68 9.19 -8.05
CA ARG A 113 -1.88 10.39 -7.92
C ARG A 113 -1.31 10.47 -6.52
N TRP A 114 -0.05 10.87 -6.41
CA TRP A 114 0.65 10.94 -5.13
C TRP A 114 1.36 12.27 -4.97
N THR A 115 1.31 12.79 -3.76
CA THR A 115 2.01 14.02 -3.41
C THR A 115 2.50 13.95 -1.97
N ASN A 116 3.50 14.79 -1.64
CA ASN A 116 4.09 14.88 -0.30
C ASN A 116 4.55 13.53 0.23
N VAL A 117 5.15 12.71 -0.64
CA VAL A 117 5.65 11.40 -0.26
C VAL A 117 6.94 11.57 0.52
N THR A 118 6.99 10.96 1.71
CA THR A 118 8.16 11.01 2.58
C THR A 118 8.42 9.62 3.15
N LEU A 119 9.69 9.25 3.21
CA LEU A 119 10.11 8.01 3.87
C LEU A 119 10.89 8.39 5.13
N TYR A 120 10.52 7.78 6.22
CA TYR A 120 11.19 7.99 7.51
C TYR A 120 11.83 6.70 8.00
N THR A 121 12.96 6.85 8.70
CA THR A 121 13.53 5.74 9.46
C THR A 121 13.59 6.15 10.93
N LYS A 122 13.28 5.19 11.80
CA LYS A 122 13.42 5.35 13.25
C LYS A 122 14.33 4.25 13.79
N HIS A 123 15.24 4.64 14.63
CA HIS A 123 16.18 3.73 15.27
C HIS A 123 15.80 3.50 16.73
#